data_31c4214523c9be3d771d1a1e2e2372ed
#
_entry.id   31c4214523c9be3d771d1a1e2e2372ed
#
_cell.length_a   1.000
_cell.length_b   1.000
_cell.length_c   1.000
_cell.angle_alpha   90.00
_cell.angle_beta   90.00
_cell.angle_gamma   90.00
#
_symmetry.space_group_name_H-M   'P 1'
#
loop_
_entity.id
_entity.type
_entity.pdbx_description
1 polymer ?
#
loop_
_entity_poly.entity_id
_entity_poly.type
_entity_poly.pdbx_seq_one_letter_code
_entity_poly.pdbx_strand_id
1 'polypeptide(L)'
;MGKMKYHKNFDKYVEAIVSNKNYEGLDVARNDKNNRVKWVAAGSSVVGEKRLEWWKEKCKEYGIPLDKGCYGKVVRMIHPTGKHVCQCCGKELSINYEYPQLPTLKKINEIIDEVIKQTTYTIGEIITKFASSQELVDKFATIFKLPKGLFKDELRTQVYENHVNADSSYFSPGVMSNCPDRFDGLHSYGLCCRKIKDKGRHDSNMKTYAQDRRAYEEWADGDWNLANHLMGEFNKQPAIVCPKCNSKGKRKMTADHIGPISLGFCHSKHFAPLCRSCNSSKNNRLSKSDVDQLVQLEDAGNTVISWHSKHVWDYVKGKVTDDNTAKIASDIMNVCHKNVLYLFYLIYSATGEDFLKAKYLHPDYAYFDHKFKNLDLTDLSKLEIKSTKKVSKNKEKNEYRYIRIAFESLNDLGNKKNRKVKYYVAADSDELNAIVNLIQANNFDEADKAVNEYIVKVADEIIKVHNF
;
A
#
# COMPACT_ATOMS: atom_id res chain seq x y z
N MET A 1 -20.32 -2.09 9.33
CA MET A 1 -20.20 -0.89 8.44
C MET A 1 -21.56 -0.61 7.82
N GLY A 2 -22.16 0.56 8.09
CA GLY A 2 -23.43 0.97 7.47
C GLY A 2 -23.27 1.06 5.96
N LYS A 3 -24.27 0.55 5.21
CA LYS A 3 -24.29 0.63 3.75
C LYS A 3 -24.20 2.09 3.32
N MET A 4 -23.19 2.43 2.53
CA MET A 4 -22.99 3.77 2.01
C MET A 4 -24.17 4.16 1.13
N LYS A 5 -24.91 5.20 1.53
CA LYS A 5 -26.06 5.71 0.78
C LYS A 5 -25.52 6.48 -0.45
N TYR A 6 -25.88 6.08 -1.64
CA TYR A 6 -25.50 6.79 -2.86
C TYR A 6 -26.21 8.14 -2.92
N HIS A 7 -25.55 9.13 -3.52
CA HIS A 7 -26.18 10.40 -3.80
C HIS A 7 -27.23 10.24 -4.92
N LYS A 8 -28.39 10.89 -4.79
CA LYS A 8 -29.49 10.78 -5.77
C LYS A 8 -29.06 11.10 -7.22
N ASN A 9 -28.16 12.04 -7.40
CA ASN A 9 -27.62 12.38 -8.72
C ASN A 9 -26.80 11.22 -9.32
N PHE A 10 -26.08 10.45 -8.47
CA PHE A 10 -25.35 9.30 -8.92
C PHE A 10 -26.30 8.16 -9.36
N ASP A 11 -27.41 7.94 -8.67
CA ASP A 11 -28.41 6.94 -9.10
C ASP A 11 -28.96 7.32 -10.48
N LYS A 12 -29.27 8.61 -10.74
CA LYS A 12 -29.70 9.08 -12.08
C LYS A 12 -28.62 8.88 -13.14
N TYR A 13 -27.38 9.20 -12.81
CA TYR A 13 -26.22 9.00 -13.68
C TYR A 13 -26.06 7.51 -14.08
N VAL A 14 -26.14 6.61 -13.10
CA VAL A 14 -26.04 5.15 -13.33
C VAL A 14 -27.06 4.69 -14.37
N GLU A 15 -28.32 5.05 -14.22
CA GLU A 15 -29.37 4.64 -15.16
C GLU A 15 -29.17 5.27 -16.56
N ALA A 16 -28.69 6.51 -16.64
CA ALA A 16 -28.39 7.17 -17.92
C ALA A 16 -27.20 6.49 -18.65
N ILE A 17 -26.16 6.05 -17.92
CA ILE A 17 -25.02 5.33 -18.52
C ILE A 17 -25.45 3.94 -18.99
N VAL A 18 -26.18 3.20 -18.14
CA VAL A 18 -26.61 1.82 -18.45
C VAL A 18 -27.53 1.76 -19.67
N SER A 19 -28.37 2.77 -19.88
CA SER A 19 -29.27 2.86 -21.04
C SER A 19 -28.62 3.43 -22.30
N ASN A 20 -27.35 3.87 -22.22
CA ASN A 20 -26.68 4.52 -23.34
C ASN A 20 -26.10 3.48 -24.32
N LYS A 21 -26.36 3.68 -25.63
CA LYS A 21 -25.92 2.79 -26.72
C LYS A 21 -24.39 2.53 -26.74
N ASN A 22 -23.59 3.46 -26.24
CA ASN A 22 -22.13 3.31 -26.23
C ASN A 22 -21.66 2.21 -25.25
N TYR A 23 -22.53 1.76 -24.33
CA TYR A 23 -22.28 0.68 -23.38
C TYR A 23 -23.10 -0.57 -23.70
N GLU A 24 -23.66 -0.66 -24.90
CA GLU A 24 -24.41 -1.86 -25.35
C GLU A 24 -23.51 -3.11 -25.31
N GLY A 25 -24.07 -4.22 -24.89
CA GLY A 25 -23.36 -5.49 -24.68
C GLY A 25 -22.61 -5.62 -23.36
N LEU A 26 -22.49 -4.54 -22.58
CA LEU A 26 -21.92 -4.62 -21.25
C LEU A 26 -22.93 -5.19 -20.24
N ASP A 27 -22.54 -6.27 -19.52
CA ASP A 27 -23.43 -7.01 -18.61
C ASP A 27 -23.98 -6.11 -17.48
N VAL A 28 -25.31 -5.88 -17.51
CA VAL A 28 -26.05 -5.09 -16.52
C VAL A 28 -26.55 -6.00 -15.41
N ALA A 29 -25.66 -6.44 -14.53
CA ALA A 29 -26.09 -7.19 -13.35
C ALA A 29 -26.72 -6.24 -12.31
N ARG A 30 -27.88 -6.65 -11.76
CA ARG A 30 -28.59 -5.92 -10.71
C ARG A 30 -28.60 -6.69 -9.40
N ASN A 31 -28.81 -5.98 -8.31
CA ASN A 31 -28.90 -6.58 -6.98
C ASN A 31 -30.36 -7.02 -6.72
N ASP A 32 -30.55 -8.28 -6.36
CA ASP A 32 -31.88 -8.89 -6.16
C ASP A 32 -32.74 -8.21 -5.07
N LYS A 33 -32.10 -7.57 -4.08
CA LYS A 33 -32.79 -6.96 -2.93
C LYS A 33 -33.34 -5.56 -3.20
N ASN A 34 -32.74 -4.80 -4.12
CA ASN A 34 -33.07 -3.38 -4.32
C ASN A 34 -33.00 -2.93 -5.78
N ASN A 35 -32.89 -3.88 -6.70
CA ASN A 35 -32.82 -3.68 -8.16
C ASN A 35 -31.74 -2.66 -8.63
N ARG A 36 -30.79 -2.28 -7.77
CA ARG A 36 -29.71 -1.38 -8.15
C ARG A 36 -28.67 -2.09 -9.02
N VAL A 37 -28.15 -1.38 -9.99
CA VAL A 37 -27.05 -1.86 -10.82
C VAL A 37 -25.84 -2.21 -9.93
N LYS A 38 -25.25 -3.37 -10.13
CA LYS A 38 -23.95 -3.76 -9.53
C LYS A 38 -22.86 -2.97 -10.23
N TRP A 39 -22.73 -1.69 -9.86
CA TRP A 39 -21.81 -0.75 -10.49
C TRP A 39 -20.35 -1.19 -10.43
N VAL A 40 -19.94 -1.76 -9.32
CA VAL A 40 -18.61 -2.34 -9.12
C VAL A 40 -18.72 -3.86 -9.12
N ALA A 41 -17.92 -4.52 -9.95
CA ALA A 41 -17.80 -5.97 -10.00
C ALA A 41 -16.36 -6.38 -9.71
N ALA A 42 -16.13 -7.30 -8.74
CA ALA A 42 -14.79 -7.81 -8.49
C ALA A 42 -14.24 -8.51 -9.74
N GLY A 43 -12.99 -8.27 -10.10
CA GLY A 43 -12.36 -8.85 -11.29
C GLY A 43 -12.34 -10.38 -11.33
N SER A 44 -12.47 -11.05 -10.17
CA SER A 44 -12.57 -12.50 -10.03
C SER A 44 -14.03 -13.03 -10.04
N SER A 45 -15.03 -12.16 -10.24
CA SER A 45 -16.42 -12.55 -10.38
C SER A 45 -16.78 -12.73 -11.84
N VAL A 46 -17.78 -13.60 -12.14
CA VAL A 46 -18.26 -13.82 -13.50
C VAL A 46 -18.64 -12.50 -14.21
N VAL A 47 -19.31 -11.59 -13.47
CA VAL A 47 -19.65 -10.25 -13.99
C VAL A 47 -18.41 -9.42 -14.25
N GLY A 48 -17.41 -9.49 -13.39
CA GLY A 48 -16.16 -8.73 -13.54
C GLY A 48 -15.31 -9.24 -14.71
N GLU A 49 -15.26 -10.55 -14.92
CA GLU A 49 -14.57 -11.18 -16.07
C GLU A 49 -15.23 -10.78 -17.39
N LYS A 50 -16.57 -10.87 -17.49
CA LYS A 50 -17.32 -10.41 -18.67
C LYS A 50 -17.11 -8.92 -18.96
N ARG A 51 -17.10 -8.07 -17.93
CA ARG A 51 -16.81 -6.64 -18.10
C ARG A 51 -15.40 -6.40 -18.63
N LEU A 52 -14.43 -7.07 -18.05
CA LEU A 52 -13.04 -6.92 -18.50
C LEU A 52 -12.89 -7.32 -19.96
N GLU A 53 -13.56 -8.39 -20.39
CA GLU A 53 -13.53 -8.83 -21.77
C GLU A 53 -14.18 -7.79 -22.71
N TRP A 54 -15.36 -7.29 -22.36
CA TRP A 54 -16.00 -6.20 -23.10
C TRP A 54 -15.07 -4.97 -23.26
N TRP A 55 -14.38 -4.56 -22.18
CA TRP A 55 -13.43 -3.45 -22.26
C TRP A 55 -12.23 -3.73 -23.17
N LYS A 56 -11.76 -4.97 -23.23
CA LYS A 56 -10.68 -5.36 -24.15
C LYS A 56 -11.17 -5.34 -25.60
N GLU A 57 -12.36 -5.82 -25.85
CA GLU A 57 -12.99 -5.78 -27.19
C GLU A 57 -13.16 -4.33 -27.66
N LYS A 58 -13.61 -3.45 -26.79
CA LYS A 58 -13.69 -2.01 -27.10
C LYS A 58 -12.31 -1.38 -27.35
N CYS A 59 -11.27 -1.75 -26.64
CA CYS A 59 -9.91 -1.33 -26.99
C CYS A 59 -9.54 -1.77 -28.41
N LYS A 60 -9.84 -3.01 -28.78
CA LYS A 60 -9.58 -3.54 -30.12
C LYS A 60 -10.42 -2.82 -31.19
N GLU A 61 -11.70 -2.58 -30.94
CA GLU A 61 -12.60 -1.85 -31.84
C GLU A 61 -12.08 -0.44 -32.16
N TYR A 62 -11.53 0.26 -31.16
CA TYR A 62 -10.98 1.61 -31.30
C TYR A 62 -9.48 1.64 -31.66
N GLY A 63 -8.85 0.50 -31.95
CA GLY A 63 -7.43 0.43 -32.29
C GLY A 63 -6.47 0.85 -31.15
N ILE A 64 -6.92 0.74 -29.89
CA ILE A 64 -6.15 1.11 -28.71
C ILE A 64 -5.37 -0.12 -28.22
N PRO A 65 -4.02 -0.10 -28.20
CA PRO A 65 -3.23 -1.19 -27.64
C PRO A 65 -3.57 -1.45 -26.17
N LEU A 66 -3.53 -2.72 -25.73
CA LEU A 66 -3.79 -3.14 -24.35
C LEU A 66 -2.60 -2.81 -23.43
N ASP A 67 -2.19 -1.57 -23.43
CA ASP A 67 -1.14 -1.00 -22.59
C ASP A 67 -1.68 -0.32 -21.32
N LYS A 68 -0.78 0.30 -20.56
CA LYS A 68 -1.16 1.04 -19.35
C LYS A 68 -2.07 2.22 -19.70
N GLY A 69 -3.30 2.20 -19.19
CA GLY A 69 -4.27 3.29 -19.35
C GLY A 69 -5.24 3.12 -20.52
N CYS A 70 -5.18 2.00 -21.25
CA CYS A 70 -6.00 1.74 -22.44
C CYS A 70 -7.51 1.93 -22.18
N TYR A 71 -8.05 1.38 -21.10
CA TYR A 71 -9.48 1.54 -20.77
C TYR A 71 -9.86 3.01 -20.49
N GLY A 72 -8.95 3.80 -19.92
CA GLY A 72 -9.18 5.23 -19.71
C GLY A 72 -9.26 6.00 -21.02
N LYS A 73 -8.51 5.61 -22.06
CA LYS A 73 -8.60 6.18 -23.41
C LYS A 73 -9.96 5.88 -24.02
N VAL A 74 -10.40 4.60 -23.97
CA VAL A 74 -11.73 4.18 -24.46
C VAL A 74 -12.84 4.95 -23.74
N VAL A 75 -12.79 5.03 -22.40
CA VAL A 75 -13.80 5.79 -21.60
C VAL A 75 -13.99 7.21 -22.12
N ARG A 76 -12.93 7.95 -22.39
CA ARG A 76 -13.02 9.32 -22.91
C ARG A 76 -13.65 9.39 -24.29
N MET A 77 -13.52 8.35 -25.10
CA MET A 77 -14.12 8.29 -26.45
C MET A 77 -15.59 7.97 -26.42
N ILE A 78 -16.01 7.04 -25.55
CA ILE A 78 -17.38 6.51 -25.55
C ILE A 78 -18.31 7.18 -24.55
N HIS A 79 -17.78 7.93 -23.57
CA HIS A 79 -18.60 8.51 -22.49
C HIS A 79 -19.55 9.58 -23.06
N PRO A 80 -20.88 9.46 -22.84
CA PRO A 80 -21.86 10.27 -23.57
C PRO A 80 -21.80 11.78 -23.29
N THR A 81 -21.35 12.17 -22.09
CA THR A 81 -21.36 13.57 -21.66
C THR A 81 -19.98 14.11 -21.31
N GLY A 82 -18.96 13.27 -21.27
CA GLY A 82 -17.64 13.65 -20.75
C GLY A 82 -17.63 14.05 -19.25
N LYS A 83 -18.72 13.79 -18.51
CA LYS A 83 -18.87 14.13 -17.11
C LYS A 83 -19.31 12.95 -16.26
N HIS A 84 -18.55 12.65 -15.23
CA HIS A 84 -18.88 11.63 -14.23
C HIS A 84 -19.51 12.27 -12.99
N VAL A 85 -20.50 11.63 -12.41
CA VAL A 85 -21.16 12.07 -11.18
C VAL A 85 -20.58 11.34 -9.98
N CYS A 86 -20.04 12.09 -9.01
CA CYS A 86 -19.46 11.49 -7.80
C CYS A 86 -20.52 10.77 -6.96
N GLN A 87 -20.31 9.48 -6.69
CA GLN A 87 -21.21 8.65 -5.87
C GLN A 87 -21.49 9.23 -4.48
N CYS A 88 -20.54 10.00 -3.92
CA CYS A 88 -20.60 10.47 -2.54
C CYS A 88 -21.29 11.81 -2.38
N CYS A 89 -20.92 12.79 -3.20
CA CYS A 89 -21.41 14.16 -3.07
C CYS A 89 -22.31 14.60 -4.24
N GLY A 90 -22.45 13.79 -5.28
CA GLY A 90 -23.27 14.08 -6.44
C GLY A 90 -22.73 15.19 -7.37
N LYS A 91 -21.47 15.63 -7.15
CA LYS A 91 -20.81 16.63 -8.00
C LYS A 91 -20.50 16.02 -9.35
N GLU A 92 -20.79 16.77 -10.42
CA GLU A 92 -20.34 16.45 -11.77
C GLU A 92 -18.88 16.85 -11.94
N LEU A 93 -18.10 15.94 -12.52
CA LEU A 93 -16.66 16.12 -12.71
C LEU A 93 -16.30 15.76 -14.15
N SER A 94 -15.51 16.60 -14.82
CA SER A 94 -14.96 16.28 -16.13
C SER A 94 -14.08 15.01 -16.05
N ILE A 95 -14.23 14.14 -17.04
CA ILE A 95 -13.37 12.96 -17.24
C ILE A 95 -12.13 13.31 -18.05
N ASN A 96 -12.07 14.50 -18.64
CA ASN A 96 -10.94 15.02 -19.37
C ASN A 96 -9.91 15.67 -18.44
N TYR A 97 -8.70 15.92 -18.95
CA TYR A 97 -7.59 16.49 -18.20
C TYR A 97 -7.75 18.03 -18.08
N GLU A 98 -8.76 18.47 -17.33
CA GLU A 98 -9.14 19.88 -17.21
C GLU A 98 -8.88 20.49 -15.83
N TYR A 99 -8.59 19.68 -14.81
CA TYR A 99 -8.31 20.20 -13.46
C TYR A 99 -6.82 20.37 -13.24
N PRO A 100 -6.34 21.57 -12.82
CA PRO A 100 -4.94 21.79 -12.53
C PRO A 100 -4.38 20.76 -11.52
N GLN A 101 -3.23 20.18 -11.81
CA GLN A 101 -2.49 19.38 -10.83
C GLN A 101 -1.91 20.28 -9.73
N LEU A 102 -1.55 19.71 -8.58
CA LEU A 102 -1.09 20.48 -7.42
C LEU A 102 0.06 21.47 -7.72
N PRO A 103 1.10 21.13 -8.51
CA PRO A 103 2.13 22.10 -8.86
C PRO A 103 1.61 23.28 -9.71
N THR A 104 0.74 23.00 -10.67
CA THR A 104 0.09 24.02 -11.52
C THR A 104 -0.85 24.88 -10.69
N LEU A 105 -1.66 24.25 -9.84
CA LEU A 105 -2.60 24.95 -8.95
C LEU A 105 -1.90 25.89 -7.98
N LYS A 106 -0.71 25.47 -7.46
CA LYS A 106 0.11 26.34 -6.61
C LYS A 106 0.49 27.62 -7.34
N LYS A 107 0.99 27.52 -8.57
CA LYS A 107 1.35 28.70 -9.39
C LYS A 107 0.14 29.58 -9.71
N ILE A 108 -1.02 28.97 -9.98
CA ILE A 108 -2.26 29.71 -10.20
C ILE A 108 -2.66 30.47 -8.94
N ASN A 109 -2.64 29.83 -7.77
CA ASN A 109 -2.98 30.47 -6.50
C ASN A 109 -2.00 31.60 -6.09
N GLU A 110 -0.79 31.64 -6.65
CA GLU A 110 0.17 32.72 -6.43
C GLU A 110 -0.17 34.01 -7.23
N ILE A 111 -1.01 33.89 -8.27
CA ILE A 111 -1.34 35.01 -9.15
C ILE A 111 -2.79 35.50 -9.03
N ILE A 112 -3.63 34.80 -8.30
CA ILE A 112 -5.05 35.13 -8.07
C ILE A 112 -5.29 35.39 -6.58
N ASP A 113 -6.29 36.22 -6.27
CA ASP A 113 -6.63 36.63 -4.90
C ASP A 113 -7.43 35.58 -4.10
N GLU A 114 -7.78 34.44 -4.71
CA GLU A 114 -8.56 33.36 -4.08
C GLU A 114 -7.75 32.07 -4.06
N VAL A 115 -7.73 31.38 -2.91
CA VAL A 115 -7.09 30.05 -2.80
C VAL A 115 -8.04 28.96 -3.32
N ILE A 116 -7.78 28.49 -4.52
CA ILE A 116 -8.54 27.42 -5.16
C ILE A 116 -8.02 26.04 -4.67
N LYS A 117 -8.96 25.14 -4.33
CA LYS A 117 -8.64 23.73 -4.03
C LYS A 117 -8.72 22.87 -5.29
N GLN A 118 -7.97 21.77 -5.31
CA GLN A 118 -8.00 20.81 -6.42
C GLN A 118 -9.45 20.34 -6.71
N THR A 119 -9.81 20.28 -7.98
CA THR A 119 -11.16 19.93 -8.48
C THR A 119 -12.28 20.91 -8.11
N THR A 120 -11.96 22.11 -7.67
CA THR A 120 -12.97 23.17 -7.50
C THR A 120 -13.47 23.67 -8.84
N TYR A 121 -12.54 24.07 -9.72
CA TYR A 121 -12.80 24.58 -11.05
C TYR A 121 -11.94 23.87 -12.10
N THR A 122 -12.47 23.72 -13.31
CA THR A 122 -11.69 23.39 -14.50
C THR A 122 -10.81 24.57 -14.90
N ILE A 123 -9.78 24.35 -15.72
CA ILE A 123 -8.93 25.44 -16.18
C ILE A 123 -9.72 26.49 -17.00
N GLY A 124 -10.71 26.05 -17.78
CA GLY A 124 -11.59 26.95 -18.51
C GLY A 124 -12.37 27.86 -17.57
N GLU A 125 -12.93 27.33 -16.48
CA GLU A 125 -13.63 28.11 -15.44
C GLU A 125 -12.68 29.04 -14.70
N ILE A 126 -11.44 28.60 -14.42
CA ILE A 126 -10.40 29.42 -13.78
C ILE A 126 -10.05 30.62 -14.67
N ILE A 127 -9.74 30.41 -15.93
CA ILE A 127 -9.42 31.51 -16.88
C ILE A 127 -10.61 32.44 -16.99
N THR A 128 -11.82 31.90 -17.13
CA THR A 128 -13.05 32.74 -17.26
C THR A 128 -13.26 33.60 -16.03
N LYS A 129 -13.07 33.06 -14.83
CA LYS A 129 -13.34 33.76 -13.56
C LYS A 129 -12.21 34.73 -13.18
N PHE A 130 -10.95 34.38 -13.38
CA PHE A 130 -9.83 35.09 -12.78
C PHE A 130 -8.98 35.89 -13.79
N ALA A 131 -8.96 35.57 -15.08
CA ALA A 131 -8.23 36.35 -16.07
C ALA A 131 -9.01 37.62 -16.45
N SER A 132 -9.11 38.56 -15.51
CA SER A 132 -9.93 39.78 -15.64
C SER A 132 -9.16 40.97 -16.24
N SER A 133 -7.85 40.94 -16.32
CA SER A 133 -6.99 41.98 -16.89
C SER A 133 -5.93 41.35 -17.81
N GLN A 134 -5.36 42.16 -18.71
CA GLN A 134 -4.30 41.74 -19.60
C GLN A 134 -3.08 41.22 -18.80
N GLU A 135 -2.76 41.87 -17.69
CA GLU A 135 -1.66 41.44 -16.82
C GLU A 135 -1.88 40.01 -16.30
N LEU A 136 -3.12 39.68 -15.87
CA LEU A 136 -3.44 38.29 -15.41
C LEU A 136 -3.43 37.30 -16.57
N VAL A 137 -3.91 37.69 -17.76
CA VAL A 137 -3.81 36.85 -18.96
C VAL A 137 -2.35 36.50 -19.25
N ASP A 138 -1.43 37.47 -19.19
CA ASP A 138 0.00 37.26 -19.42
C ASP A 138 0.68 36.40 -18.34
N LYS A 139 0.23 36.54 -17.08
CA LYS A 139 0.67 35.67 -15.99
C LYS A 139 0.23 34.21 -16.21
N PHE A 140 -1.03 33.99 -16.60
CA PHE A 140 -1.51 32.65 -16.99
C PHE A 140 -0.74 32.10 -18.20
N ALA A 141 -0.53 32.90 -19.24
CA ALA A 141 0.25 32.52 -20.41
C ALA A 141 1.68 32.03 -19.99
N THR A 142 2.29 32.77 -19.06
CA THR A 142 3.61 32.38 -18.51
C THR A 142 3.59 31.03 -17.78
N ILE A 143 2.54 30.72 -16.99
CA ILE A 143 2.39 29.44 -16.30
C ILE A 143 2.37 28.28 -17.32
N PHE A 144 1.67 28.48 -18.45
CA PHE A 144 1.48 27.46 -19.48
C PHE A 144 2.52 27.53 -20.62
N LYS A 145 3.55 28.36 -20.48
CA LYS A 145 4.61 28.58 -21.49
C LYS A 145 4.05 29.00 -22.85
N LEU A 146 3.05 29.85 -22.84
CA LEU A 146 2.42 30.45 -24.03
C LEU A 146 2.93 31.87 -24.26
N PRO A 147 2.80 32.42 -25.48
CA PRO A 147 3.14 33.80 -25.77
C PRO A 147 2.35 34.78 -24.91
N LYS A 148 2.96 35.92 -24.55
CA LYS A 148 2.25 37.05 -23.91
C LYS A 148 1.50 37.86 -24.95
N GLY A 149 0.57 38.68 -24.52
CA GLY A 149 -0.23 39.52 -25.38
C GLY A 149 -1.43 38.83 -26.01
N LEU A 150 -1.73 37.59 -25.61
CA LEU A 150 -2.96 36.91 -26.05
C LEU A 150 -4.21 37.56 -25.45
N PHE A 151 -5.30 37.53 -26.20
CA PHE A 151 -6.61 37.80 -25.60
C PHE A 151 -7.07 36.61 -24.74
N LYS A 152 -7.97 36.87 -23.81
CA LYS A 152 -8.48 35.87 -22.86
C LYS A 152 -9.00 34.60 -23.53
N ASP A 153 -9.74 34.72 -24.61
CA ASP A 153 -10.31 33.59 -25.35
C ASP A 153 -9.25 32.84 -26.15
N GLU A 154 -8.24 33.53 -26.66
CA GLU A 154 -7.06 32.91 -27.30
C GLU A 154 -6.24 32.13 -26.29
N LEU A 155 -5.96 32.74 -25.12
CA LEU A 155 -5.30 32.04 -24.03
C LEU A 155 -6.03 30.71 -23.69
N ARG A 156 -7.37 30.80 -23.53
CA ARG A 156 -8.17 29.61 -23.23
C ARG A 156 -8.05 28.56 -24.33
N THR A 157 -8.18 28.93 -25.59
CA THR A 157 -8.06 28.04 -26.74
C THR A 157 -6.70 27.37 -26.76
N GLN A 158 -5.61 28.14 -26.65
CA GLN A 158 -4.25 27.59 -26.67
C GLN A 158 -3.95 26.70 -25.47
N VAL A 159 -4.47 27.00 -24.28
CA VAL A 159 -4.34 26.11 -23.12
C VAL A 159 -5.05 24.77 -23.37
N TYR A 160 -6.23 24.79 -24.00
CA TYR A 160 -6.93 23.55 -24.33
C TYR A 160 -6.19 22.75 -25.40
N GLU A 161 -5.76 23.38 -26.48
CA GLU A 161 -5.07 22.70 -27.59
C GLU A 161 -3.73 22.11 -27.15
N ASN A 162 -2.89 22.91 -26.47
CA ASN A 162 -1.52 22.51 -26.16
C ASN A 162 -1.39 21.67 -24.87
N HIS A 163 -2.38 21.67 -24.00
CA HIS A 163 -2.26 21.02 -22.68
C HIS A 163 -3.43 20.13 -22.29
N VAL A 164 -4.67 20.53 -22.49
CA VAL A 164 -5.83 19.73 -22.11
C VAL A 164 -5.99 18.55 -23.07
N ASN A 165 -6.03 18.81 -24.36
CA ASN A 165 -6.21 17.78 -25.38
C ASN A 165 -4.96 16.91 -25.58
N ALA A 166 -3.80 17.41 -25.18
CA ALA A 166 -2.54 16.67 -25.21
C ALA A 166 -2.26 15.82 -23.96
N ASP A 167 -3.23 15.68 -23.05
CA ASP A 167 -3.05 14.92 -21.78
C ASP A 167 -1.78 15.34 -21.01
N SER A 168 -1.46 16.62 -21.00
CA SER A 168 -0.19 17.13 -20.47
C SER A 168 -0.11 17.00 -18.92
N SER A 169 1.11 17.07 -18.39
CA SER A 169 1.38 17.00 -16.95
C SER A 169 0.82 18.18 -16.12
N TYR A 170 0.27 19.20 -16.77
CA TYR A 170 -0.35 20.35 -16.11
C TYR A 170 -1.70 20.00 -15.46
N PHE A 171 -2.42 19.04 -16.03
CA PHE A 171 -3.80 18.74 -15.67
C PHE A 171 -4.05 17.29 -15.29
N SER A 172 -5.17 17.06 -14.65
CA SER A 172 -5.70 15.74 -14.30
C SER A 172 -7.21 15.71 -14.54
N PRO A 173 -7.80 14.52 -14.73
CA PRO A 173 -9.25 14.39 -14.75
C PRO A 173 -9.81 14.56 -13.33
N GLY A 174 -11.08 14.91 -13.21
CA GLY A 174 -11.78 15.03 -11.92
C GLY A 174 -12.08 13.68 -11.26
N VAL A 175 -11.95 12.60 -12.01
CA VAL A 175 -12.16 11.21 -11.55
C VAL A 175 -11.10 10.32 -12.16
N MET A 176 -10.69 9.29 -11.43
CA MET A 176 -9.75 8.29 -11.96
C MET A 176 -10.45 7.42 -13.00
N SER A 177 -9.83 7.26 -14.16
CA SER A 177 -10.21 6.32 -15.20
C SER A 177 -9.40 5.02 -15.14
N ASN A 178 -9.58 4.15 -16.11
CA ASN A 178 -8.92 2.85 -16.22
C ASN A 178 -9.35 1.84 -15.14
N CYS A 179 -10.64 1.86 -14.80
CA CYS A 179 -11.25 1.01 -13.80
C CYS A 179 -12.25 0.02 -14.46
N PRO A 180 -11.80 -1.02 -15.18
CA PRO A 180 -12.68 -1.95 -15.91
C PRO A 180 -13.60 -2.76 -15.00
N ASP A 181 -13.37 -2.75 -13.70
CA ASP A 181 -14.24 -3.34 -12.68
C ASP A 181 -15.46 -2.46 -12.34
N ARG A 182 -15.55 -1.23 -12.87
CA ARG A 182 -16.73 -0.34 -12.83
C ARG A 182 -17.42 -0.35 -14.17
N PHE A 183 -18.73 -0.16 -14.15
CA PHE A 183 -19.54 -0.22 -15.36
C PHE A 183 -19.08 0.82 -16.42
N ASP A 184 -18.87 2.06 -16.00
CA ASP A 184 -18.44 3.16 -16.89
C ASP A 184 -16.90 3.26 -17.06
N GLY A 185 -16.14 2.34 -16.48
CA GLY A 185 -14.68 2.38 -16.50
C GLY A 185 -14.03 3.47 -15.63
N LEU A 186 -14.84 4.20 -14.81
CA LEU A 186 -14.41 5.28 -13.94
C LEU A 186 -14.53 4.91 -12.47
N HIS A 187 -13.70 5.48 -11.62
CA HIS A 187 -13.79 5.28 -10.18
C HIS A 187 -15.09 5.89 -9.64
N SER A 188 -15.82 5.16 -8.78
CA SER A 188 -17.17 5.54 -8.33
C SER A 188 -17.27 6.89 -7.64
N TYR A 189 -16.18 7.41 -7.10
CA TYR A 189 -16.13 8.77 -6.53
C TYR A 189 -14.93 9.55 -7.05
N GLY A 190 -15.14 10.83 -7.30
CA GLY A 190 -14.14 11.72 -7.83
C GLY A 190 -13.11 12.17 -6.80
N LEU A 191 -12.10 12.90 -7.26
CA LEU A 191 -11.03 13.46 -6.42
C LEU A 191 -11.58 14.38 -5.32
N CYS A 192 -12.76 14.99 -5.53
CA CYS A 192 -13.47 15.82 -4.54
C CYS A 192 -13.75 15.09 -3.21
N CYS A 193 -14.04 13.78 -3.26
CA CYS A 193 -14.37 12.95 -2.09
C CYS A 193 -13.32 11.90 -1.74
N ARG A 194 -12.32 11.69 -2.58
CA ARG A 194 -11.36 10.61 -2.46
C ARG A 194 -10.62 10.64 -1.12
N LYS A 195 -10.10 11.79 -0.71
CA LYS A 195 -9.39 11.93 0.58
C LYS A 195 -10.23 11.56 1.79
N ILE A 196 -11.55 11.79 1.72
CA ILE A 196 -12.48 11.48 2.81
C ILE A 196 -12.87 10.01 2.81
N LYS A 197 -13.01 9.41 1.61
CA LYS A 197 -13.53 8.03 1.44
C LYS A 197 -12.43 6.98 1.49
N ASP A 198 -11.25 7.28 0.99
CA ASP A 198 -10.06 6.41 1.05
C ASP A 198 -9.33 6.53 2.40
N LYS A 199 -10.07 6.63 3.51
CA LYS A 199 -9.47 6.77 4.86
C LYS A 199 -8.44 5.70 5.19
N GLY A 200 -8.56 4.50 4.62
CA GLY A 200 -7.59 3.42 4.79
C GLY A 200 -6.47 3.40 3.73
N ARG A 201 -6.58 4.24 2.69
CA ARG A 201 -5.63 4.31 1.57
C ARG A 201 -5.17 5.75 1.28
N HIS A 202 -5.29 6.64 2.25
CA HIS A 202 -4.79 8.02 2.14
C HIS A 202 -3.28 7.99 1.89
N ASP A 203 -2.75 8.94 1.09
CA ASP A 203 -1.32 8.98 0.73
C ASP A 203 -0.39 8.87 1.94
N SER A 204 -0.76 9.48 3.07
CA SER A 204 -0.03 9.33 4.33
C SER A 204 -0.07 7.90 4.88
N ASN A 205 -1.20 7.19 4.75
CA ASN A 205 -1.32 5.80 5.20
C ASN A 205 -0.63 4.82 4.25
N MET A 206 -0.68 5.08 2.93
CA MET A 206 0.02 4.24 1.94
C MET A 206 1.54 4.38 2.05
N LYS A 207 2.03 5.60 2.18
CA LYS A 207 3.47 5.83 2.45
C LYS A 207 3.89 5.17 3.77
N THR A 208 3.09 5.34 4.82
CA THR A 208 3.33 4.73 6.13
C THR A 208 3.37 3.21 6.05
N TYR A 209 2.40 2.62 5.38
CA TYR A 209 2.27 1.16 5.26
C TYR A 209 3.44 0.54 4.48
N ALA A 210 3.80 1.11 3.32
CA ALA A 210 4.88 0.58 2.49
C ALA A 210 6.25 0.66 3.19
N GLN A 211 6.54 1.78 3.86
CA GLN A 211 7.80 1.99 4.55
C GLN A 211 7.91 1.14 5.81
N ASP A 212 6.86 1.07 6.63
CA ASP A 212 6.85 0.22 7.82
C ASP A 212 7.06 -1.26 7.45
N ARG A 213 6.41 -1.71 6.38
CA ARG A 213 6.59 -3.07 5.90
C ARG A 213 8.05 -3.36 5.55
N ARG A 214 8.74 -2.44 4.84
CA ARG A 214 10.15 -2.64 4.48
C ARG A 214 11.05 -2.67 5.72
N ALA A 215 10.86 -1.75 6.66
CA ALA A 215 11.62 -1.79 7.89
C ALA A 215 11.37 -3.10 8.67
N TYR A 216 10.14 -3.59 8.75
CA TYR A 216 9.86 -4.88 9.38
C TYR A 216 10.48 -6.06 8.65
N GLU A 217 10.49 -6.04 7.30
CA GLU A 217 11.02 -7.13 6.50
C GLU A 217 12.54 -7.22 6.58
N GLU A 218 13.25 -6.10 6.48
CA GLU A 218 14.71 -6.12 6.40
C GLU A 218 15.38 -6.31 7.78
N TRP A 219 14.72 -5.91 8.87
CA TRP A 219 15.25 -6.00 10.24
C TRP A 219 14.69 -7.18 11.05
N ALA A 220 14.07 -8.15 10.40
CA ALA A 220 13.64 -9.41 11.00
C ALA A 220 14.69 -10.50 10.76
N ASP A 221 14.89 -11.35 11.76
CA ASP A 221 15.73 -12.54 11.63
C ASP A 221 15.17 -13.54 10.63
N GLY A 222 15.98 -14.57 10.34
CA GLY A 222 15.62 -15.67 9.47
C GLY A 222 15.93 -15.42 8.00
N ASP A 223 15.75 -16.47 7.20
CA ASP A 223 16.10 -16.43 5.77
C ASP A 223 15.04 -15.71 4.94
N TRP A 224 15.21 -14.39 4.81
CA TRP A 224 14.33 -13.53 4.01
C TRP A 224 14.29 -13.94 2.53
N ASN A 225 15.38 -14.48 1.99
CA ASN A 225 15.46 -14.90 0.60
C ASN A 225 14.66 -16.19 0.35
N LEU A 226 14.78 -17.17 1.26
CA LEU A 226 13.96 -18.37 1.26
C LEU A 226 12.47 -18.04 1.36
N ALA A 227 12.10 -17.23 2.34
CA ALA A 227 10.70 -16.83 2.55
C ALA A 227 10.10 -16.15 1.31
N ASN A 228 10.83 -15.22 0.69
CA ASN A 228 10.38 -14.54 -0.54
C ASN A 228 10.22 -15.51 -1.73
N HIS A 229 11.15 -16.45 -1.91
CA HIS A 229 11.06 -17.46 -2.97
C HIS A 229 9.86 -18.39 -2.74
N LEU A 230 9.67 -18.88 -1.51
CA LEU A 230 8.56 -19.77 -1.18
C LEU A 230 7.20 -19.07 -1.33
N MET A 231 7.07 -17.80 -0.93
CA MET A 231 5.86 -17.00 -1.21
C MET A 231 5.55 -16.92 -2.71
N GLY A 232 6.58 -16.79 -3.54
CA GLY A 232 6.44 -16.82 -5.01
C GLY A 232 5.88 -18.16 -5.52
N GLU A 233 6.31 -19.28 -4.94
CA GLU A 233 5.83 -20.61 -5.31
C GLU A 233 4.37 -20.87 -4.91
N PHE A 234 3.89 -20.33 -3.78
CA PHE A 234 2.47 -20.42 -3.40
C PHE A 234 1.55 -19.87 -4.48
N ASN A 235 1.92 -18.78 -5.14
CA ASN A 235 1.11 -18.17 -6.20
C ASN A 235 1.01 -19.05 -7.45
N LYS A 236 1.94 -19.99 -7.64
CA LYS A 236 1.96 -20.93 -8.79
C LYS A 236 1.13 -22.17 -8.55
N GLN A 237 0.82 -22.50 -7.28
CA GLN A 237 0.08 -23.70 -6.93
C GLN A 237 -1.37 -23.68 -7.42
N PRO A 238 -2.01 -24.86 -7.63
CA PRO A 238 -3.43 -24.94 -7.93
C PRO A 238 -4.31 -24.24 -6.89
N ALA A 239 -5.51 -23.85 -7.30
CA ALA A 239 -6.51 -23.31 -6.39
C ALA A 239 -7.05 -24.43 -5.47
N ILE A 240 -7.14 -24.14 -4.17
CA ILE A 240 -7.67 -25.05 -3.14
C ILE A 240 -8.81 -24.37 -2.35
N VAL A 241 -9.55 -25.13 -1.56
CA VAL A 241 -10.48 -24.58 -0.57
C VAL A 241 -9.68 -23.90 0.54
N CYS A 242 -10.04 -22.67 0.89
CA CYS A 242 -9.30 -21.94 1.95
C CYS A 242 -9.52 -22.62 3.31
N PRO A 243 -8.46 -23.03 4.02
CA PRO A 243 -8.60 -23.75 5.29
C PRO A 243 -9.20 -22.88 6.41
N LYS A 244 -9.09 -21.55 6.31
CA LYS A 244 -9.62 -20.64 7.34
C LYS A 244 -11.12 -20.35 7.18
N CYS A 245 -11.60 -20.06 5.99
CA CYS A 245 -13.00 -19.67 5.80
C CYS A 245 -13.89 -20.80 5.26
N ASN A 246 -13.31 -21.94 4.86
CA ASN A 246 -14.02 -23.07 4.26
C ASN A 246 -15.05 -22.65 3.20
N SER A 247 -14.76 -21.52 2.49
CA SER A 247 -15.68 -20.96 1.52
C SER A 247 -15.93 -21.94 0.39
N LYS A 248 -17.17 -22.01 -0.08
CA LYS A 248 -17.53 -22.83 -1.24
C LYS A 248 -16.66 -22.48 -2.45
N GLY A 249 -15.97 -23.48 -2.97
CA GLY A 249 -15.14 -23.38 -4.17
C GLY A 249 -13.65 -23.15 -3.91
N LYS A 250 -12.84 -23.60 -4.88
CA LYS A 250 -11.38 -23.48 -4.86
C LYS A 250 -10.97 -22.05 -5.20
N ARG A 251 -9.95 -21.53 -4.50
CA ARG A 251 -9.37 -20.19 -4.69
C ARG A 251 -7.85 -20.24 -4.73
N LYS A 252 -7.23 -19.28 -5.40
CA LYS A 252 -5.77 -19.07 -5.27
C LYS A 252 -5.45 -18.65 -3.84
N MET A 253 -4.46 -19.32 -3.26
CA MET A 253 -3.97 -19.00 -1.93
C MET A 253 -2.80 -18.02 -2.02
N THR A 254 -2.65 -17.23 -0.97
CA THR A 254 -1.47 -16.43 -0.69
C THR A 254 -0.73 -17.04 0.49
N ALA A 255 0.59 -16.97 0.50
CA ALA A 255 1.37 -17.30 1.67
C ALA A 255 1.16 -16.20 2.73
N ASP A 256 0.71 -16.59 3.92
CA ASP A 256 0.59 -15.72 5.08
C ASP A 256 1.58 -16.21 6.14
N HIS A 257 2.44 -15.32 6.64
CA HIS A 257 3.31 -15.68 7.77
C HIS A 257 2.44 -16.01 8.99
N ILE A 258 2.60 -17.19 9.58
CA ILE A 258 1.87 -17.57 10.80
C ILE A 258 2.14 -16.54 11.88
N GLY A 259 3.43 -16.23 12.13
CA GLY A 259 3.86 -15.10 12.93
C GLY A 259 4.13 -13.86 12.05
N PRO A 260 3.32 -12.79 12.14
CA PRO A 260 3.54 -11.58 11.33
C PRO A 260 4.89 -10.91 11.64
N ILE A 261 5.69 -10.63 10.63
CA ILE A 261 7.01 -9.99 10.78
C ILE A 261 6.89 -8.62 11.48
N SER A 262 5.79 -7.89 11.23
CA SER A 262 5.53 -6.60 11.89
C SER A 262 5.30 -6.68 13.40
N LEU A 263 5.23 -7.88 13.95
CA LEU A 263 5.17 -8.15 15.39
C LEU A 263 6.51 -8.67 15.93
N GLY A 264 7.54 -8.74 15.10
CA GLY A 264 8.88 -9.20 15.46
C GLY A 264 9.14 -10.68 15.20
N PHE A 265 8.25 -11.40 14.50
CA PHE A 265 8.51 -12.78 14.09
C PHE A 265 9.55 -12.86 12.96
N CYS A 266 10.20 -14.02 12.85
CA CYS A 266 11.23 -14.26 11.86
C CYS A 266 10.67 -14.48 10.45
N HIS A 267 11.51 -14.23 9.44
CA HIS A 267 11.35 -14.87 8.15
C HIS A 267 11.50 -16.38 8.29
N SER A 268 10.49 -17.14 7.90
CA SER A 268 10.50 -18.59 8.02
C SER A 268 9.84 -19.26 6.82
N LYS A 269 10.00 -20.60 6.74
CA LYS A 269 9.28 -21.45 5.79
C LYS A 269 7.82 -21.74 6.20
N HIS A 270 7.43 -21.32 7.40
CA HIS A 270 6.14 -21.66 8.01
C HIS A 270 5.08 -20.64 7.61
N PHE A 271 4.36 -20.97 6.54
CA PHE A 271 3.26 -20.16 6.02
C PHE A 271 1.92 -20.85 6.20
N ALA A 272 0.87 -20.08 6.41
CA ALA A 272 -0.50 -20.54 6.29
C ALA A 272 -1.03 -20.21 4.87
N PRO A 273 -1.59 -21.20 4.13
CA PRO A 273 -2.24 -20.94 2.84
C PRO A 273 -3.60 -20.29 3.06
N LEU A 274 -3.68 -18.98 2.92
CA LEU A 274 -4.92 -18.23 3.09
C LEU A 274 -5.41 -17.63 1.77
N CYS A 275 -6.71 -17.64 1.54
CA CYS A 275 -7.26 -16.85 0.43
C CYS A 275 -7.05 -15.35 0.71
N ARG A 276 -7.01 -14.54 -0.36
CA ARG A 276 -6.74 -13.11 -0.27
C ARG A 276 -7.64 -12.39 0.75
N SER A 277 -8.91 -12.79 0.87
CA SER A 277 -9.85 -12.19 1.82
C SER A 277 -9.48 -12.51 3.27
N CYS A 278 -9.12 -13.77 3.57
CA CYS A 278 -8.71 -14.18 4.91
C CYS A 278 -7.38 -13.58 5.31
N ASN A 279 -6.40 -13.55 4.40
CA ASN A 279 -5.11 -12.89 4.63
C ASN A 279 -5.29 -11.39 4.90
N SER A 280 -6.08 -10.69 4.07
CA SER A 280 -6.38 -9.27 4.31
C SER A 280 -7.17 -9.02 5.60
N SER A 281 -8.00 -9.97 6.04
CA SER A 281 -8.74 -9.87 7.30
C SER A 281 -7.85 -10.13 8.52
N LYS A 282 -6.92 -11.07 8.42
CA LYS A 282 -5.92 -11.33 9.47
C LYS A 282 -5.03 -10.10 9.62
N ASN A 283 -4.58 -9.52 8.48
CA ASN A 283 -3.66 -8.39 8.50
C ASN A 283 -2.42 -8.75 9.36
N ASN A 284 -1.88 -7.81 10.10
CA ASN A 284 -0.73 -8.01 10.98
C ASN A 284 -1.17 -8.36 12.41
N ARG A 285 -1.98 -9.40 12.59
CA ARG A 285 -2.50 -9.83 13.90
C ARG A 285 -2.39 -11.34 14.04
N LEU A 286 -2.23 -11.78 15.28
CA LEU A 286 -2.33 -13.17 15.67
C LEU A 286 -3.79 -13.54 15.97
N SER A 287 -4.17 -14.77 15.67
CA SER A 287 -5.29 -15.48 16.27
C SER A 287 -4.78 -16.45 17.33
N LYS A 288 -5.67 -16.97 18.16
CA LYS A 288 -5.29 -18.02 19.14
C LYS A 288 -4.61 -19.19 18.43
N SER A 289 -5.17 -19.64 17.29
CA SER A 289 -4.60 -20.75 16.54
C SER A 289 -3.21 -20.44 15.96
N ASP A 290 -2.91 -19.19 15.60
CA ASP A 290 -1.56 -18.81 15.16
C ASP A 290 -0.57 -18.94 16.33
N VAL A 291 -0.96 -18.49 17.53
CA VAL A 291 -0.13 -18.59 18.73
C VAL A 291 0.16 -20.06 19.08
N ASP A 292 -0.86 -20.92 19.04
CA ASP A 292 -0.69 -22.35 19.32
C ASP A 292 0.28 -23.02 18.33
N GLN A 293 0.15 -22.69 17.05
CA GLN A 293 1.07 -23.21 16.03
C GLN A 293 2.50 -22.69 16.22
N LEU A 294 2.68 -21.42 16.58
CA LEU A 294 4.00 -20.84 16.83
C LEU A 294 4.68 -21.50 18.05
N VAL A 295 3.93 -21.74 19.12
CA VAL A 295 4.45 -22.46 20.31
C VAL A 295 4.83 -23.88 19.94
N GLN A 296 4.00 -24.62 19.19
CA GLN A 296 4.34 -25.96 18.71
C GLN A 296 5.60 -25.98 17.83
N LEU A 297 5.80 -24.96 17.00
CA LEU A 297 7.03 -24.83 16.20
C LEU A 297 8.25 -24.55 17.09
N GLU A 298 8.14 -23.74 18.12
CA GLU A 298 9.21 -23.51 19.10
C GLU A 298 9.55 -24.82 19.86
N ASP A 299 8.54 -25.55 20.33
CA ASP A 299 8.71 -26.83 21.03
C ASP A 299 9.38 -27.88 20.14
N ALA A 300 9.15 -27.80 18.82
CA ALA A 300 9.83 -28.61 17.81
C ALA A 300 11.25 -28.10 17.45
N GLY A 301 11.79 -27.11 18.16
CA GLY A 301 13.13 -26.55 17.98
C GLY A 301 13.28 -25.51 16.87
N ASN A 302 12.17 -24.98 16.33
CA ASN A 302 12.27 -23.92 15.32
C ASN A 302 12.38 -22.53 15.97
N THR A 303 13.21 -21.68 15.39
CA THR A 303 13.22 -20.24 15.73
C THR A 303 12.08 -19.55 15.01
N VAL A 304 11.08 -19.04 15.75
CA VAL A 304 9.90 -18.38 15.19
C VAL A 304 9.94 -16.88 15.36
N ILE A 305 10.66 -16.39 16.36
CA ILE A 305 10.69 -14.98 16.78
C ILE A 305 12.10 -14.41 16.66
N SER A 306 12.24 -13.17 16.21
CA SER A 306 13.51 -12.45 16.16
C SER A 306 14.02 -12.17 17.58
N TRP A 307 15.36 -12.18 17.75
CA TRP A 307 16.03 -12.03 19.05
C TRP A 307 15.50 -10.84 19.86
N HIS A 308 15.33 -9.68 19.22
CA HIS A 308 14.87 -8.44 19.83
C HIS A 308 13.41 -8.44 20.31
N SER A 309 12.61 -9.41 19.89
CA SER A 309 11.18 -9.53 20.26
C SER A 309 10.91 -10.75 21.15
N LYS A 310 11.97 -11.56 21.44
CA LYS A 310 11.81 -12.79 22.20
C LYS A 310 11.30 -12.56 23.63
N HIS A 311 11.80 -11.55 24.31
CA HIS A 311 11.36 -11.22 25.68
C HIS A 311 9.85 -10.94 25.75
N VAL A 312 9.32 -10.11 24.85
CA VAL A 312 7.88 -9.80 24.83
C VAL A 312 7.04 -10.99 24.39
N TRP A 313 7.54 -11.80 23.42
CA TRP A 313 6.87 -13.02 23.00
C TRP A 313 6.73 -14.03 24.14
N ASP A 314 7.81 -14.30 24.85
CA ASP A 314 7.80 -15.23 25.99
C ASP A 314 6.86 -14.78 27.10
N TYR A 315 6.70 -13.47 27.30
CA TYR A 315 5.74 -12.92 28.25
C TYR A 315 4.28 -13.09 27.80
N VAL A 316 3.97 -12.84 26.53
CA VAL A 316 2.57 -12.81 26.06
C VAL A 316 2.03 -14.17 25.64
N LYS A 317 2.86 -15.08 25.10
CA LYS A 317 2.40 -16.34 24.48
C LYS A 317 1.60 -17.21 25.44
N GLY A 318 2.00 -17.31 26.73
CA GLY A 318 1.32 -18.09 27.75
C GLY A 318 0.00 -17.48 28.28
N LYS A 319 -0.27 -16.22 27.92
CA LYS A 319 -1.46 -15.48 28.37
C LYS A 319 -2.56 -15.44 27.32
N VAL A 320 -2.30 -15.92 26.11
CA VAL A 320 -3.25 -15.96 25.03
C VAL A 320 -4.19 -17.15 25.18
N THR A 321 -5.43 -16.88 25.56
CA THR A 321 -6.48 -17.89 25.78
C THR A 321 -7.52 -17.93 24.65
N ASP A 322 -7.70 -16.81 23.93
CA ASP A 322 -8.68 -16.64 22.85
C ASP A 322 -8.21 -15.58 21.82
N ASP A 323 -9.02 -15.32 20.80
CA ASP A 323 -8.70 -14.34 19.76
C ASP A 323 -8.66 -12.88 20.27
N ASN A 324 -9.34 -12.56 21.38
CA ASN A 324 -9.29 -11.22 21.96
C ASN A 324 -7.94 -11.00 22.67
N THR A 325 -7.51 -11.96 23.47
CA THR A 325 -6.18 -11.93 24.11
C THR A 325 -5.05 -12.01 23.07
N ALA A 326 -5.21 -12.79 21.99
CA ALA A 326 -4.28 -12.80 20.86
C ALA A 326 -4.15 -11.42 20.18
N LYS A 327 -5.25 -10.68 20.09
CA LYS A 327 -5.23 -9.32 19.57
C LYS A 327 -4.48 -8.36 20.50
N ILE A 328 -4.71 -8.44 21.82
CA ILE A 328 -3.97 -7.63 22.81
C ILE A 328 -2.47 -7.92 22.73
N ALA A 329 -2.10 -9.21 22.71
CA ALA A 329 -0.71 -9.63 22.50
C ALA A 329 -0.12 -9.03 21.22
N SER A 330 -0.87 -9.06 20.11
CA SER A 330 -0.44 -8.45 18.84
C SER A 330 -0.22 -6.94 18.96
N ASP A 331 -1.08 -6.23 19.68
CA ASP A 331 -0.94 -4.78 19.87
C ASP A 331 0.31 -4.46 20.70
N ILE A 332 0.57 -5.22 21.79
CA ILE A 332 1.79 -5.07 22.61
C ILE A 332 3.05 -5.34 21.77
N MET A 333 3.12 -6.50 21.10
CA MET A 333 4.26 -6.88 20.26
C MET A 333 4.52 -5.84 19.15
N ASN A 334 3.46 -5.31 18.53
CA ASN A 334 3.60 -4.28 17.51
C ASN A 334 4.20 -2.98 18.05
N VAL A 335 3.80 -2.56 19.25
CA VAL A 335 4.38 -1.37 19.91
C VAL A 335 5.84 -1.62 20.26
N CYS A 336 6.17 -2.77 20.84
CA CYS A 336 7.56 -3.15 21.17
C CYS A 336 8.42 -3.15 19.90
N HIS A 337 8.00 -3.84 18.84
CA HIS A 337 8.79 -3.92 17.60
C HIS A 337 9.01 -2.55 16.95
N LYS A 338 8.02 -1.65 16.98
CA LYS A 338 8.20 -0.26 16.51
C LYS A 338 9.23 0.51 17.34
N ASN A 339 9.32 0.26 18.63
CA ASN A 339 10.32 0.86 19.48
C ASN A 339 11.72 0.32 19.19
N VAL A 340 11.85 -0.98 18.92
CA VAL A 340 13.12 -1.58 18.45
C VAL A 340 13.59 -0.92 17.15
N LEU A 341 12.72 -0.83 16.15
CA LEU A 341 13.08 -0.18 14.89
C LEU A 341 13.41 1.30 15.04
N TYR A 342 12.77 1.98 15.99
CA TYR A 342 13.10 3.37 16.29
C TYR A 342 14.45 3.49 16.99
N LEU A 343 14.79 2.58 17.90
CA LEU A 343 16.12 2.49 18.49
C LEU A 343 17.20 2.28 17.40
N PHE A 344 16.96 1.35 16.46
CA PHE A 344 17.89 1.14 15.35
C PHE A 344 18.04 2.40 14.48
N TYR A 345 16.95 3.14 14.24
CA TYR A 345 17.03 4.44 13.56
C TYR A 345 17.89 5.44 14.32
N LEU A 346 17.78 5.54 15.65
CA LEU A 346 18.59 6.46 16.46
C LEU A 346 20.06 6.07 16.43
N ILE A 347 20.38 4.78 16.55
CA ILE A 347 21.74 4.25 16.42
C ILE A 347 22.29 4.55 15.01
N TYR A 348 21.52 4.32 13.96
CA TYR A 348 21.90 4.65 12.59
C TYR A 348 22.19 6.15 12.42
N SER A 349 21.34 6.99 12.96
CA SER A 349 21.50 8.47 12.91
C SER A 349 22.75 8.97 13.66
N ALA A 350 23.24 8.20 14.62
CA ALA A 350 24.45 8.46 15.37
C ALA A 350 25.71 7.75 14.82
N THR A 351 25.72 7.46 13.49
CA THR A 351 26.84 6.77 12.79
C THR A 351 27.01 5.28 13.09
N GLY A 352 25.95 4.62 13.58
CA GLY A 352 25.98 3.18 13.91
C GLY A 352 25.72 2.23 12.74
N GLU A 353 25.90 2.65 11.48
CA GLU A 353 25.59 1.83 10.29
C GLU A 353 26.37 0.51 10.27
N ASP A 354 27.69 0.56 10.47
CA ASP A 354 28.54 -0.63 10.42
C ASP A 354 28.20 -1.63 11.54
N PHE A 355 27.90 -1.13 12.74
CA PHE A 355 27.44 -1.93 13.85
C PHE A 355 26.13 -2.66 13.53
N LEU A 356 25.09 -1.91 13.08
CA LEU A 356 23.80 -2.47 12.74
C LEU A 356 23.89 -3.49 11.61
N LYS A 357 24.71 -3.20 10.59
CA LYS A 357 24.95 -4.11 9.46
C LYS A 357 25.64 -5.39 9.92
N ALA A 358 26.66 -5.29 10.77
CA ALA A 358 27.43 -6.42 11.24
C ALA A 358 26.66 -7.34 12.19
N LYS A 359 25.79 -6.77 13.04
CA LYS A 359 25.09 -7.49 14.09
C LYS A 359 23.68 -7.97 13.72
N TYR A 360 22.93 -7.19 12.91
CA TYR A 360 21.49 -7.39 12.78
C TYR A 360 21.00 -7.59 11.33
N LEU A 361 21.84 -7.38 10.31
CA LEU A 361 21.48 -7.67 8.94
C LEU A 361 22.04 -9.02 8.49
N HIS A 362 21.30 -9.66 7.59
CA HIS A 362 21.62 -10.97 7.05
C HIS A 362 21.85 -10.96 5.54
N PRO A 363 22.86 -10.21 5.04
CA PRO A 363 23.12 -10.05 3.61
C PRO A 363 23.51 -11.35 2.91
N ASP A 364 24.09 -12.29 3.65
CA ASP A 364 24.52 -13.59 3.12
C ASP A 364 23.40 -14.41 2.48
N TYR A 365 22.16 -14.24 2.94
CA TYR A 365 21.02 -14.93 2.33
C TYR A 365 20.80 -14.53 0.85
N ALA A 366 21.29 -13.38 0.41
CA ALA A 366 21.25 -13.00 -1.00
C ALA A 366 21.92 -13.99 -1.93
N TYR A 367 22.87 -14.77 -1.42
CA TYR A 367 23.69 -15.71 -2.20
C TYR A 367 23.05 -17.08 -2.36
N PHE A 368 21.91 -17.39 -1.77
CA PHE A 368 21.28 -18.69 -1.90
C PHE A 368 20.22 -18.72 -3.00
N ASP A 369 20.23 -19.84 -3.76
CA ASP A 369 19.11 -20.25 -4.61
C ASP A 369 18.37 -21.39 -3.90
N HIS A 370 17.04 -21.32 -3.91
CA HIS A 370 16.17 -22.29 -3.25
C HIS A 370 15.34 -23.03 -4.29
N LYS A 371 15.31 -24.37 -4.18
CA LYS A 371 14.43 -25.25 -4.95
C LYS A 371 13.46 -25.94 -4.01
N PHE A 372 12.21 -25.97 -4.39
CA PHE A 372 11.13 -26.55 -3.60
C PHE A 372 10.60 -27.78 -4.33
N LYS A 373 10.43 -28.89 -3.59
CA LYS A 373 9.79 -30.11 -4.04
C LYS A 373 8.62 -30.44 -3.12
N ASN A 374 7.65 -31.19 -3.63
CA ASN A 374 6.51 -31.67 -2.87
C ASN A 374 5.72 -30.54 -2.17
N LEU A 375 5.68 -29.33 -2.78
CA LEU A 375 4.88 -28.23 -2.25
C LEU A 375 3.39 -28.51 -2.51
N ASP A 376 2.71 -28.97 -1.48
CA ASP A 376 1.27 -29.15 -1.44
C ASP A 376 0.67 -28.17 -0.41
N LEU A 377 -0.21 -27.25 -0.85
CA LEU A 377 -0.82 -26.27 0.05
C LEU A 377 -1.82 -26.90 1.04
N THR A 378 -2.21 -28.16 0.85
CA THR A 378 -3.07 -28.89 1.78
C THR A 378 -2.26 -29.63 2.85
N ASP A 379 -0.98 -29.90 2.60
CA ASP A 379 -0.07 -30.58 3.50
C ASP A 379 1.38 -30.07 3.30
N LEU A 380 1.69 -28.99 4.02
CA LEU A 380 3.02 -28.37 3.94
C LEU A 380 4.12 -29.17 4.67
N SER A 381 3.76 -30.21 5.41
CA SER A 381 4.75 -31.05 6.14
C SER A 381 5.68 -31.82 5.18
N LYS A 382 5.25 -32.05 3.94
CA LYS A 382 6.00 -32.75 2.89
C LYS A 382 6.95 -31.86 2.10
N LEU A 383 6.97 -30.55 2.40
CA LEU A 383 7.80 -29.60 1.68
C LEU A 383 9.29 -29.90 1.89
N GLU A 384 9.97 -30.21 0.81
CA GLU A 384 11.42 -30.37 0.77
C GLU A 384 12.06 -29.09 0.18
N ILE A 385 13.11 -28.62 0.85
CA ILE A 385 13.85 -27.41 0.46
C ILE A 385 15.30 -27.79 0.22
N LYS A 386 15.77 -27.49 -0.99
CA LYS A 386 17.19 -27.61 -1.32
C LYS A 386 17.76 -26.21 -1.58
N SER A 387 18.66 -25.77 -0.70
CA SER A 387 19.38 -24.51 -0.80
C SER A 387 20.78 -24.72 -1.36
N THR A 388 21.20 -23.85 -2.27
CA THR A 388 22.54 -23.92 -2.88
C THR A 388 23.14 -22.51 -2.91
N LYS A 389 24.31 -22.34 -2.30
CA LYS A 389 25.05 -21.08 -2.31
C LYS A 389 25.72 -20.86 -3.67
N LYS A 390 25.55 -19.66 -4.23
CA LYS A 390 26.17 -19.24 -5.50
C LYS A 390 26.70 -17.82 -5.36
N VAL A 391 27.91 -17.59 -5.90
CA VAL A 391 28.50 -16.27 -5.99
C VAL A 391 28.37 -15.79 -7.43
N SER A 392 27.78 -14.61 -7.65
CA SER A 392 27.67 -13.99 -8.96
C SER A 392 27.37 -12.50 -8.82
N LYS A 393 27.65 -11.71 -9.87
CA LYS A 393 27.33 -10.27 -9.92
C LYS A 393 25.86 -9.93 -9.64
N ASN A 394 24.93 -10.85 -9.97
CA ASN A 394 23.52 -10.62 -9.67
C ASN A 394 23.23 -10.80 -8.18
N LYS A 395 23.91 -11.72 -7.50
CA LYS A 395 23.78 -11.96 -6.06
C LYS A 395 24.37 -10.79 -5.28
N GLU A 396 25.52 -10.26 -5.68
CA GLU A 396 26.12 -9.03 -5.13
C GLU A 396 25.19 -7.83 -5.25
N LYS A 397 24.51 -7.68 -6.41
CA LYS A 397 23.49 -6.63 -6.59
C LYS A 397 22.28 -6.81 -5.65
N ASN A 398 21.88 -8.06 -5.36
CA ASN A 398 20.78 -8.35 -4.44
C ASN A 398 21.19 -8.05 -2.99
N GLU A 399 22.40 -8.40 -2.60
CA GLU A 399 22.99 -8.04 -1.30
C GLU A 399 23.01 -6.52 -1.11
N TYR A 400 23.61 -5.79 -2.06
CA TYR A 400 23.65 -4.33 -2.03
C TYR A 400 22.25 -3.73 -1.93
N ARG A 401 21.30 -4.26 -2.72
CA ARG A 401 19.91 -3.81 -2.69
C ARG A 401 19.26 -4.04 -1.32
N TYR A 402 19.51 -5.21 -0.71
CA TYR A 402 18.97 -5.55 0.61
C TYR A 402 19.47 -4.56 1.66
N ILE A 403 20.79 -4.37 1.76
CA ILE A 403 21.40 -3.44 2.71
C ILE A 403 20.88 -2.00 2.51
N ARG A 404 20.87 -1.53 1.25
CA ARG A 404 20.38 -0.19 0.92
C ARG A 404 18.91 0.01 1.34
N ILE A 405 18.04 -0.97 1.06
CA ILE A 405 16.62 -0.89 1.44
C ILE A 405 16.45 -0.92 2.96
N ALA A 406 17.25 -1.71 3.68
CA ALA A 406 17.20 -1.77 5.13
C ALA A 406 17.41 -0.37 5.74
N PHE A 407 18.46 0.34 5.35
CA PHE A 407 18.75 1.67 5.88
C PHE A 407 17.81 2.76 5.35
N GLU A 408 17.47 2.75 4.06
CA GLU A 408 16.46 3.68 3.51
C GLU A 408 15.12 3.55 4.24
N SER A 409 14.66 2.32 4.50
CA SER A 409 13.39 2.08 5.18
C SER A 409 13.42 2.50 6.66
N LEU A 410 14.57 2.34 7.32
CA LEU A 410 14.77 2.75 8.70
C LEU A 410 14.76 4.28 8.81
N ASN A 411 15.45 4.97 7.91
CA ASN A 411 15.44 6.42 7.81
C ASN A 411 14.03 6.98 7.53
N ASP A 412 13.32 6.38 6.60
CA ASP A 412 11.93 6.71 6.32
C ASP A 412 11.02 6.49 7.54
N LEU A 413 11.28 5.42 8.31
CA LEU A 413 10.55 5.13 9.54
C LEU A 413 10.79 6.22 10.59
N GLY A 414 12.02 6.60 10.86
CA GLY A 414 12.37 7.58 11.89
C GLY A 414 11.90 9.00 11.57
N ASN A 415 11.97 9.41 10.31
CA ASN A 415 11.61 10.77 9.87
C ASN A 415 10.10 11.01 9.72
N LYS A 416 9.26 10.07 10.03
CA LYS A 416 7.82 10.15 9.82
C LYS A 416 7.12 10.99 10.88
N LYS A 417 6.68 12.19 10.50
CA LYS A 417 6.06 13.18 11.40
C LYS A 417 4.62 12.86 11.86
N ASN A 418 3.91 11.92 11.22
CA ASN A 418 2.47 11.71 11.45
C ASN A 418 2.13 10.35 12.10
N ARG A 419 3.05 9.76 12.86
CA ARG A 419 2.79 8.49 13.56
C ARG A 419 2.03 8.72 14.85
N LYS A 420 0.97 7.96 15.02
CA LYS A 420 0.29 7.77 16.30
C LYS A 420 0.94 6.61 17.07
N VAL A 421 2.25 6.60 17.16
CA VAL A 421 2.99 5.61 17.94
C VAL A 421 3.62 6.33 19.12
N LYS A 422 3.41 5.81 20.32
CA LYS A 422 4.16 6.25 21.49
C LYS A 422 5.53 5.57 21.45
N TYR A 423 6.59 6.36 21.36
CA TYR A 423 7.93 5.87 21.54
C TYR A 423 8.29 5.93 23.02
N TYR A 424 8.83 4.84 23.52
CA TYR A 424 9.36 4.69 24.87
C TYR A 424 10.88 4.82 24.88
N VAL A 425 11.51 4.63 23.71
CA VAL A 425 12.92 4.93 23.49
C VAL A 425 13.07 6.45 23.41
N ALA A 426 13.92 7.02 24.26
CA ALA A 426 14.23 8.43 24.25
C ALA A 426 15.53 8.71 23.49
N ALA A 427 15.51 9.74 22.63
CA ALA A 427 16.64 10.09 21.78
C ALA A 427 17.83 10.70 22.54
N ASP A 428 17.62 11.14 23.77
CA ASP A 428 18.56 11.78 24.68
C ASP A 428 18.81 10.97 25.95
N SER A 429 18.47 9.67 25.96
CA SER A 429 18.66 8.83 27.15
C SER A 429 20.14 8.48 27.38
N ASP A 430 20.52 8.31 28.65
CA ASP A 430 21.84 7.86 29.02
C ASP A 430 22.22 6.49 28.46
N GLU A 431 21.20 5.59 28.34
CA GLU A 431 21.35 4.26 27.75
C GLU A 431 21.73 4.35 26.27
N LEU A 432 21.03 5.20 25.49
CA LEU A 432 21.37 5.40 24.08
C LEU A 432 22.76 6.01 23.91
N ASN A 433 23.11 7.00 24.75
CA ASN A 433 24.44 7.63 24.73
C ASN A 433 25.52 6.59 25.03
N ALA A 434 25.31 5.71 26.02
CA ALA A 434 26.24 4.63 26.34
C ALA A 434 26.44 3.66 25.17
N ILE A 435 25.34 3.25 24.52
CA ILE A 435 25.37 2.39 23.32
C ILE A 435 26.19 3.07 22.21
N VAL A 436 25.92 4.34 21.91
CA VAL A 436 26.62 5.11 20.86
C VAL A 436 28.10 5.21 21.15
N ASN A 437 28.49 5.49 22.39
CA ASN A 437 29.89 5.55 22.80
C ASN A 437 30.63 4.22 22.61
N LEU A 438 29.98 3.09 22.95
CA LEU A 438 30.54 1.77 22.71
C LEU A 438 30.73 1.48 21.22
N ILE A 439 29.77 1.87 20.38
CA ILE A 439 29.85 1.72 18.92
C ILE A 439 31.00 2.56 18.36
N GLN A 440 31.14 3.82 18.79
CA GLN A 440 32.24 4.72 18.38
C GLN A 440 33.62 4.20 18.80
N ALA A 441 33.68 3.49 19.93
CA ALA A 441 34.89 2.81 20.39
C ALA A 441 35.13 1.47 19.67
N ASN A 442 34.33 1.08 18.67
CA ASN A 442 34.34 -0.22 17.98
C ASN A 442 34.17 -1.43 18.92
N ASN A 443 33.55 -1.24 20.06
CA ASN A 443 33.25 -2.30 21.02
C ASN A 443 31.84 -2.88 20.74
N PHE A 444 31.69 -3.54 19.60
CA PHE A 444 30.40 -4.01 19.08
C PHE A 444 29.74 -5.10 19.94
N ASP A 445 30.52 -5.92 20.65
CA ASP A 445 29.95 -6.97 21.49
C ASP A 445 29.32 -6.41 22.77
N GLU A 446 29.94 -5.42 23.39
CA GLU A 446 29.35 -4.73 24.56
C GLU A 446 28.19 -3.80 24.12
N ALA A 447 28.29 -3.19 22.95
CA ALA A 447 27.19 -2.40 22.38
C ALA A 447 25.96 -3.27 22.14
N ASP A 448 26.13 -4.51 21.62
CA ASP A 448 25.06 -5.46 21.39
C ASP A 448 24.36 -5.87 22.69
N LYS A 449 25.12 -6.14 23.75
CA LYS A 449 24.56 -6.41 25.09
C LYS A 449 23.75 -5.23 25.62
N ALA A 450 24.30 -4.02 25.51
CA ALA A 450 23.60 -2.80 25.96
C ALA A 450 22.32 -2.54 25.17
N VAL A 451 22.32 -2.78 23.85
CA VAL A 451 21.11 -2.72 23.01
C VAL A 451 20.06 -3.70 23.50
N ASN A 452 20.47 -4.95 23.79
CA ASN A 452 19.55 -5.98 24.28
C ASN A 452 18.92 -5.59 25.63
N GLU A 453 19.72 -5.12 26.57
CA GLU A 453 19.27 -4.68 27.88
C GLU A 453 18.27 -3.50 27.76
N TYR A 454 18.56 -2.56 26.87
CA TYR A 454 17.67 -1.42 26.65
C TYR A 454 16.35 -1.82 26.01
N ILE A 455 16.37 -2.76 25.03
CA ILE A 455 15.15 -3.31 24.41
C ILE A 455 14.28 -4.01 25.46
N VAL A 456 14.86 -4.81 26.36
CA VAL A 456 14.14 -5.48 27.44
C VAL A 456 13.49 -4.48 28.38
N LYS A 457 14.25 -3.45 28.82
CA LYS A 457 13.74 -2.37 29.66
C LYS A 457 12.53 -1.68 29.03
N VAL A 458 12.64 -1.30 27.75
CA VAL A 458 11.56 -0.66 26.99
C VAL A 458 10.34 -1.59 26.85
N ALA A 459 10.55 -2.87 26.60
CA ALA A 459 9.49 -3.85 26.50
C ALA A 459 8.73 -4.00 27.82
N ASP A 460 9.42 -4.04 28.96
CA ASP A 460 8.81 -4.11 30.31
C ASP A 460 7.96 -2.87 30.62
N GLU A 461 8.40 -1.69 30.22
CA GLU A 461 7.59 -0.47 30.36
C GLU A 461 6.29 -0.55 29.54
N ILE A 462 6.38 -1.03 28.29
CA ILE A 462 5.22 -1.20 27.41
C ILE A 462 4.24 -2.21 27.99
N ILE A 463 4.76 -3.35 28.46
CA ILE A 463 3.95 -4.42 29.09
C ILE A 463 3.19 -3.89 30.29
N LYS A 464 3.84 -3.13 31.17
CA LYS A 464 3.22 -2.52 32.37
C LYS A 464 2.05 -1.60 32.00
N VAL A 465 2.19 -0.81 30.95
CA VAL A 465 1.15 0.13 30.49
C VAL A 465 -0.09 -0.61 29.96
N HIS A 466 0.12 -1.76 29.33
CA HIS A 466 -0.97 -2.53 28.72
C HIS A 466 -1.74 -3.44 29.69
N ASN A 467 -1.25 -3.66 30.92
CA ASN A 467 -1.88 -4.51 31.96
C ASN A 467 -2.33 -5.89 31.45
N PHE A 468 -1.51 -6.57 30.66
CA PHE A 468 -1.81 -7.84 30.02
C PHE A 468 -1.27 -9.04 30.78
#